data_1c5f65c1a27e6f6a63063308f7773603
#
_entry.id   1c5f65c1a27e6f6a63063308f7773603
#
_cell.length_a   1.000
_cell.length_b   1.000
_cell.length_c   1.000
_cell.angle_alpha   90.00
_cell.angle_beta   90.00
_cell.angle_gamma   90.00
#
_symmetry.space_group_name_H-M   'P 1'
#
loop_
_entity.id
_entity.type
_entity.pdbx_description
1 polymer ?
#
loop_
_entity_poly.entity_id
_entity_poly.type
_entity_poly.pdbx_seq_one_letter_code
_entity_poly.pdbx_strand_id
1 'polypeptide(L)'
;MSENNLHILLVDDDDKIRELLKTFLVDNKYLVSTASNAAEAKEVLKYITFDLLVIDIMMPGQNGYELTKEIREKSLIPIIHLTAMGETEDRVHGLEIGADDYLGKPFEPKELLLRINNILNKTSIKKETKQIQLDNIIVDLKSGVIKGKSTELSLNENELKILRILSKFPGKSFSREELITSLNFNQERTLDVCINRLRKKN
;
A
#
# COMPACT_ATOMS: atom_id res chain seq x y z
N MET A 1 2.57 -3.70 -21.61
CA MET A 1 2.82 -3.38 -20.21
C MET A 1 1.47 -3.49 -19.52
N SER A 2 1.22 -4.53 -18.75
CA SER A 2 -0.03 -4.65 -17.99
C SER A 2 0.04 -3.62 -16.86
N GLU A 3 -0.70 -2.52 -17.00
CA GLU A 3 -1.00 -1.66 -15.87
C GLU A 3 -1.71 -2.55 -14.85
N ASN A 4 -1.02 -2.86 -13.76
CA ASN A 4 -1.60 -3.60 -12.65
C ASN A 4 -2.50 -2.61 -11.91
N ASN A 5 -3.74 -2.43 -12.39
CA ASN A 5 -4.69 -1.51 -11.80
C ASN A 5 -5.05 -2.04 -10.41
N LEU A 6 -4.71 -1.29 -9.36
CA LEU A 6 -5.04 -1.62 -7.98
C LEU A 6 -6.55 -1.71 -7.81
N HIS A 7 -7.03 -2.74 -7.10
CA HIS A 7 -8.45 -3.05 -6.97
C HIS A 7 -8.99 -2.64 -5.60
N ILE A 8 -10.00 -1.80 -5.61
CA ILE A 8 -10.66 -1.25 -4.42
C ILE A 8 -12.05 -1.87 -4.27
N LEU A 9 -12.42 -2.29 -3.07
CA LEU A 9 -13.81 -2.59 -2.71
C LEU A 9 -14.40 -1.41 -1.96
N LEU A 10 -15.50 -0.87 -2.47
CA LEU A 10 -16.28 0.20 -1.85
C LEU A 10 -17.57 -0.39 -1.26
N VAL A 11 -17.75 -0.21 0.04
CA VAL A 11 -18.91 -0.72 0.80
C VAL A 11 -19.64 0.46 1.42
N ASP A 12 -20.85 0.75 0.96
CA ASP A 12 -21.69 1.85 1.42
C ASP A 12 -23.14 1.51 1.07
N ASP A 13 -24.10 1.76 1.93
CA ASP A 13 -25.53 1.46 1.67
C ASP A 13 -26.20 2.51 0.80
N ASP A 14 -25.64 3.73 0.70
CA ASP A 14 -26.14 4.78 -0.19
C ASP A 14 -25.69 4.53 -1.65
N ASP A 15 -26.65 4.18 -2.50
CA ASP A 15 -26.44 3.93 -3.92
C ASP A 15 -25.80 5.11 -4.66
N LYS A 16 -26.17 6.35 -4.28
CA LYS A 16 -25.67 7.57 -4.96
C LYS A 16 -24.22 7.83 -4.60
N ILE A 17 -23.87 7.68 -3.33
CA ILE A 17 -22.47 7.82 -2.87
C ILE A 17 -21.64 6.71 -3.51
N ARG A 18 -22.12 5.49 -3.53
CA ARG A 18 -21.43 4.33 -4.08
C ARG A 18 -21.14 4.50 -5.58
N GLU A 19 -22.14 4.93 -6.37
CA GLU A 19 -21.96 5.15 -7.82
C GLU A 19 -21.04 6.34 -8.12
N LEU A 20 -21.19 7.45 -7.38
CA LEU A 20 -20.33 8.63 -7.51
C LEU A 20 -18.87 8.28 -7.26
N LEU A 21 -18.57 7.60 -6.14
CA LEU A 21 -17.22 7.23 -5.77
C LEU A 21 -16.63 6.20 -6.72
N LYS A 22 -17.43 5.21 -7.15
CA LYS A 22 -17.01 4.22 -8.15
C LYS A 22 -16.57 4.91 -9.43
N THR A 23 -17.43 5.78 -10.02
CA THR A 23 -17.12 6.51 -11.25
C THR A 23 -15.83 7.33 -11.08
N PHE A 24 -15.72 8.08 -9.99
CA PHE A 24 -14.57 8.91 -9.71
C PHE A 24 -13.26 8.10 -9.58
N LEU A 25 -13.28 6.96 -8.89
CA LEU A 25 -12.11 6.11 -8.72
C LEU A 25 -11.72 5.38 -10.02
N VAL A 26 -12.70 4.96 -10.83
CA VAL A 26 -12.43 4.35 -12.15
C VAL A 26 -11.77 5.36 -13.09
N ASP A 27 -12.23 6.61 -13.10
CA ASP A 27 -11.60 7.70 -13.87
C ASP A 27 -10.14 7.94 -13.45
N ASN A 28 -9.84 7.68 -12.16
CA ASN A 28 -8.48 7.73 -11.60
C ASN A 28 -7.70 6.42 -11.72
N LYS A 29 -8.10 5.50 -12.63
CA LYS A 29 -7.38 4.27 -13.02
C LYS A 29 -7.36 3.17 -11.96
N TYR A 30 -8.31 3.15 -11.04
CA TYR A 30 -8.53 2.02 -10.15
C TYR A 30 -9.54 1.02 -10.74
N LEU A 31 -9.37 -0.26 -10.43
CA LEU A 31 -10.47 -1.23 -10.53
C LEU A 31 -11.35 -1.06 -9.28
N VAL A 32 -12.66 -1.02 -9.45
CA VAL A 32 -13.59 -0.82 -8.35
C VAL A 32 -14.71 -1.84 -8.38
N SER A 33 -14.82 -2.62 -7.32
CA SER A 33 -16.01 -3.40 -6.99
C SER A 33 -16.79 -2.69 -5.90
N THR A 34 -18.10 -2.91 -5.87
CA THR A 34 -18.98 -2.30 -4.88
C THR A 34 -19.78 -3.34 -4.14
N ALA A 35 -20.18 -3.04 -2.91
CA ALA A 35 -21.12 -3.80 -2.11
C ALA A 35 -22.06 -2.84 -1.36
N SER A 36 -23.33 -3.18 -1.26
CA SER A 36 -24.36 -2.34 -0.61
C SER A 36 -24.47 -2.60 0.90
N ASN A 37 -23.81 -3.64 1.42
CA ASN A 37 -23.88 -4.02 2.83
C ASN A 37 -22.74 -5.00 3.17
N ALA A 38 -22.59 -5.29 4.47
CA ALA A 38 -21.53 -6.19 4.95
C ALA A 38 -21.65 -7.64 4.43
N ALA A 39 -22.87 -8.14 4.22
CA ALA A 39 -23.06 -9.50 3.71
C ALA A 39 -22.57 -9.64 2.28
N GLU A 40 -22.91 -8.70 1.41
CA GLU A 40 -22.42 -8.64 0.03
C GLU A 40 -20.90 -8.45 -0.03
N ALA A 41 -20.35 -7.57 0.82
CA ALA A 41 -18.91 -7.38 0.92
C ALA A 41 -18.18 -8.68 1.28
N LYS A 42 -18.68 -9.42 2.27
CA LYS A 42 -18.11 -10.72 2.67
C LYS A 42 -18.19 -11.77 1.55
N GLU A 43 -19.25 -11.76 0.77
CA GLU A 43 -19.40 -12.68 -0.35
C GLU A 43 -18.38 -12.39 -1.45
N VAL A 44 -18.21 -11.12 -1.81
CA VAL A 44 -17.22 -10.71 -2.82
C VAL A 44 -15.78 -10.99 -2.36
N LEU A 45 -15.47 -10.78 -1.09
CA LEU A 45 -14.15 -11.05 -0.50
C LEU A 45 -13.74 -12.52 -0.50
N LYS A 46 -14.67 -13.46 -0.68
CA LYS A 46 -14.34 -14.90 -0.82
C LYS A 46 -13.67 -15.22 -2.16
N TYR A 47 -13.99 -14.47 -3.21
CA TYR A 47 -13.61 -14.80 -4.59
C TYR A 47 -12.62 -13.80 -5.18
N ILE A 48 -12.57 -12.58 -4.65
CA ILE A 48 -11.77 -11.49 -5.20
C ILE A 48 -10.81 -10.95 -4.14
N THR A 49 -9.57 -10.73 -4.56
CA THR A 49 -8.57 -10.05 -3.73
C THR A 49 -8.57 -8.56 -4.04
N PHE A 50 -8.49 -7.73 -3.00
CA PHE A 50 -8.45 -6.28 -3.11
C PHE A 50 -7.16 -5.73 -2.53
N ASP A 51 -6.76 -4.55 -2.98
CA ASP A 51 -5.59 -3.84 -2.47
C ASP A 51 -5.97 -2.87 -1.34
N LEU A 52 -7.24 -2.43 -1.29
CA LEU A 52 -7.79 -1.55 -0.26
C LEU A 52 -9.30 -1.68 -0.17
N LEU A 53 -9.86 -1.53 1.03
CA LEU A 53 -11.29 -1.43 1.27
C LEU A 53 -11.65 -0.01 1.72
N VAL A 54 -12.77 0.51 1.22
CA VAL A 54 -13.42 1.72 1.72
C VAL A 54 -14.77 1.29 2.26
N ILE A 55 -15.03 1.46 3.56
CA ILE A 55 -16.18 0.91 4.26
C ILE A 55 -16.91 2.01 4.99
N ASP A 56 -18.21 2.19 4.68
CA ASP A 56 -19.07 3.03 5.52
C ASP A 56 -19.31 2.36 6.87
N ILE A 57 -19.22 3.15 7.94
CA ILE A 57 -19.50 2.67 9.30
C ILE A 57 -20.99 2.48 9.50
N MET A 58 -21.79 3.41 9.01
CA MET A 58 -23.24 3.50 9.32
C MET A 58 -24.06 2.74 8.28
N MET A 59 -23.96 1.41 8.28
CA MET A 59 -24.79 0.56 7.41
C MET A 59 -25.87 -0.18 8.19
N PRO A 60 -27.04 -0.43 7.57
CA PRO A 60 -28.10 -1.24 8.18
C PRO A 60 -27.67 -2.69 8.44
N GLY A 61 -28.07 -3.25 9.57
CA GLY A 61 -27.72 -4.60 9.98
C GLY A 61 -26.32 -4.64 10.61
N GLN A 62 -25.37 -5.27 9.94
CA GLN A 62 -23.98 -5.29 10.38
C GLN A 62 -23.27 -3.99 9.99
N ASN A 63 -22.76 -3.27 10.98
CA ASN A 63 -22.06 -2.01 10.75
C ASN A 63 -20.62 -2.22 10.24
N GLY A 64 -19.97 -1.11 9.79
CA GLY A 64 -18.62 -1.17 9.21
C GLY A 64 -17.54 -1.58 10.21
N TYR A 65 -17.69 -1.31 11.49
CA TYR A 65 -16.76 -1.74 12.54
C TYR A 65 -16.78 -3.25 12.75
N GLU A 66 -17.98 -3.84 12.83
CA GLU A 66 -18.15 -5.28 12.97
C GLU A 66 -17.59 -6.02 11.75
N LEU A 67 -17.86 -5.50 10.54
CA LEU A 67 -17.31 -6.03 9.31
C LEU A 67 -15.78 -5.97 9.32
N THR A 68 -15.19 -4.85 9.74
CA THR A 68 -13.75 -4.67 9.83
C THR A 68 -13.11 -5.66 10.80
N LYS A 69 -13.73 -5.86 11.97
CA LYS A 69 -13.24 -6.84 12.96
C LYS A 69 -13.18 -8.25 12.39
N GLU A 70 -14.22 -8.71 11.69
CA GLU A 70 -14.22 -10.01 11.03
C GLU A 70 -13.16 -10.13 9.93
N ILE A 71 -12.94 -9.06 9.16
CA ILE A 71 -11.90 -9.03 8.12
C ILE A 71 -10.51 -9.12 8.76
N ARG A 72 -10.28 -8.40 9.87
CA ARG A 72 -8.99 -8.37 10.57
C ARG A 72 -8.58 -9.72 11.17
N GLU A 73 -9.53 -10.61 11.46
CA GLU A 73 -9.21 -11.98 11.88
C GLU A 73 -8.45 -12.78 10.80
N LYS A 74 -8.60 -12.40 9.52
CA LYS A 74 -8.09 -13.18 8.38
C LYS A 74 -7.17 -12.39 7.45
N SER A 75 -7.18 -11.05 7.52
CA SER A 75 -6.52 -10.21 6.52
C SER A 75 -6.01 -8.89 7.10
N LEU A 76 -4.83 -8.47 6.62
CA LEU A 76 -4.24 -7.17 6.89
C LEU A 76 -4.45 -6.17 5.74
N ILE A 77 -5.47 -6.42 4.89
CA ILE A 77 -5.82 -5.51 3.80
C ILE A 77 -6.09 -4.10 4.34
N PRO A 78 -5.55 -3.03 3.75
CA PRO A 78 -5.82 -1.68 4.20
C PRO A 78 -7.30 -1.32 4.16
N ILE A 79 -7.80 -0.63 5.20
CA ILE A 79 -9.19 -0.21 5.32
C ILE A 79 -9.27 1.28 5.64
N ILE A 80 -10.07 2.01 4.87
CA ILE A 80 -10.51 3.38 5.17
C ILE A 80 -11.96 3.32 5.60
N HIS A 81 -12.29 3.88 6.76
CA HIS A 81 -13.67 4.05 7.19
C HIS A 81 -14.21 5.40 6.73
N LEU A 82 -15.44 5.38 6.20
CA LEU A 82 -16.26 6.57 6.03
C LEU A 82 -17.17 6.71 7.26
N THR A 83 -17.20 7.88 7.88
CA THR A 83 -17.94 8.10 9.13
C THR A 83 -18.75 9.39 9.08
N ALA A 84 -19.90 9.45 9.74
CA ALA A 84 -20.61 10.70 9.93
C ALA A 84 -19.80 11.65 10.82
N MET A 85 -19.77 12.95 10.45
CA MET A 85 -19.03 13.97 11.19
C MET A 85 -19.72 14.22 12.55
N GLY A 86 -19.05 13.93 13.67
CA GLY A 86 -19.56 14.30 15.00
C GLY A 86 -19.08 13.45 16.17
N GLU A 87 -18.56 12.26 15.94
CA GLU A 87 -18.22 11.33 17.03
C GLU A 87 -16.72 11.23 17.23
N THR A 88 -16.17 12.13 18.06
CA THR A 88 -14.75 12.04 18.51
C THR A 88 -14.48 10.75 19.29
N GLU A 89 -15.47 10.19 19.93
CA GLU A 89 -15.40 8.89 20.64
C GLU A 89 -15.27 7.73 19.65
N ASP A 90 -15.95 7.76 18.50
CA ASP A 90 -15.83 6.74 17.45
C ASP A 90 -14.45 6.70 16.79
N ARG A 91 -13.77 7.83 16.69
CA ARG A 91 -12.39 7.86 16.11
C ARG A 91 -11.37 7.16 17.01
N VAL A 92 -11.52 7.24 18.31
CA VAL A 92 -10.66 6.54 19.29
C VAL A 92 -11.00 5.05 19.29
N HIS A 93 -12.29 4.70 19.30
CA HIS A 93 -12.75 3.32 19.25
C HIS A 93 -12.39 2.62 17.92
N GLY A 94 -12.44 3.37 16.84
CA GLY A 94 -12.09 2.86 15.51
C GLY A 94 -10.61 2.56 15.30
N LEU A 95 -9.69 3.30 15.95
CA LEU A 95 -8.26 3.00 15.95
C LEU A 95 -7.95 1.68 16.66
N GLU A 96 -8.73 1.31 17.67
CA GLU A 96 -8.60 0.01 18.36
C GLU A 96 -9.10 -1.15 17.50
N ILE A 97 -10.04 -0.92 16.56
CA ILE A 97 -10.60 -1.96 15.67
C ILE A 97 -9.71 -2.27 14.47
N GLY A 98 -8.71 -1.40 14.19
CA GLY A 98 -7.67 -1.70 13.21
C GLY A 98 -7.93 -1.17 11.79
N ALA A 99 -8.72 -0.12 11.61
CA ALA A 99 -8.72 0.63 10.34
C ALA A 99 -7.41 1.43 10.18
N ASP A 100 -7.01 1.64 8.93
CA ASP A 100 -5.77 2.35 8.60
C ASP A 100 -5.97 3.87 8.47
N ASP A 101 -7.19 4.32 8.18
CA ASP A 101 -7.58 5.74 8.12
C ASP A 101 -9.08 5.93 8.27
N TYR A 102 -9.49 7.18 8.51
CA TYR A 102 -10.88 7.62 8.69
C TYR A 102 -11.16 8.88 7.88
N LEU A 103 -12.31 8.93 7.24
CA LEU A 103 -12.77 10.10 6.47
C LEU A 103 -14.19 10.48 6.88
N GLY A 104 -14.36 11.69 7.41
CA GLY A 104 -15.67 12.20 7.85
C GLY A 104 -16.55 12.63 6.67
N LYS A 105 -17.82 12.18 6.64
CA LYS A 105 -18.86 12.68 5.74
C LYS A 105 -19.42 14.02 6.27
N PRO A 106 -19.65 15.06 5.43
CA PRO A 106 -19.40 15.10 4.00
C PRO A 106 -17.91 15.34 3.65
N PHE A 107 -17.44 14.75 2.56
CA PHE A 107 -16.08 14.89 2.07
C PHE A 107 -16.03 15.10 0.56
N GLU A 108 -14.93 15.66 0.08
CA GLU A 108 -14.65 15.76 -1.34
C GLU A 108 -14.04 14.44 -1.86
N PRO A 109 -14.49 13.90 -3.02
CA PRO A 109 -13.91 12.67 -3.59
C PRO A 109 -12.39 12.72 -3.76
N LYS A 110 -11.82 13.91 -4.00
CA LYS A 110 -10.37 14.13 -4.07
C LYS A 110 -9.66 13.83 -2.74
N GLU A 111 -10.29 14.09 -1.60
CA GLU A 111 -9.71 13.79 -0.29
C GLU A 111 -9.60 12.27 -0.09
N LEU A 112 -10.65 11.53 -0.43
CA LEU A 112 -10.61 10.07 -0.41
C LEU A 112 -9.49 9.53 -1.31
N LEU A 113 -9.34 10.04 -2.52
CA LEU A 113 -8.29 9.66 -3.47
C LEU A 113 -6.88 9.88 -2.89
N LEU A 114 -6.64 11.02 -2.24
CA LEU A 114 -5.34 11.31 -1.60
C LEU A 114 -5.04 10.32 -0.47
N ARG A 115 -6.04 9.96 0.34
CA ARG A 115 -5.88 8.97 1.43
C ARG A 115 -5.61 7.59 0.89
N ILE A 116 -6.34 7.15 -0.13
CA ILE A 116 -6.12 5.89 -0.85
C ILE A 116 -4.67 5.83 -1.36
N ASN A 117 -4.22 6.85 -2.08
CA ASN A 117 -2.86 6.93 -2.61
C ASN A 117 -1.81 6.85 -1.50
N ASN A 118 -1.99 7.56 -0.39
CA ASN A 118 -1.07 7.54 0.74
C ASN A 118 -0.96 6.15 1.38
N ILE A 119 -2.08 5.46 1.57
CA ILE A 119 -2.11 4.12 2.15
C ILE A 119 -1.48 3.11 1.19
N LEU A 120 -1.89 3.10 -0.07
CA LEU A 120 -1.38 2.17 -1.06
C LEU A 120 0.13 2.36 -1.31
N ASN A 121 0.62 3.59 -1.32
CA ASN A 121 2.06 3.87 -1.39
C ASN A 121 2.80 3.31 -0.17
N LYS A 122 2.27 3.51 1.05
CA LYS A 122 2.86 2.92 2.27
C LYS A 122 2.83 1.39 2.25
N THR A 123 1.77 0.81 1.71
CA THR A 123 1.60 -0.66 1.62
C THR A 123 2.48 -1.23 0.52
N SER A 124 2.64 -0.54 -0.61
CA SER A 124 3.58 -0.91 -1.68
C SER A 124 5.02 -0.90 -1.17
N ILE A 125 5.38 0.07 -0.33
CA ILE A 125 6.68 0.11 0.37
C ILE A 125 6.82 -1.08 1.34
N LYS A 126 5.73 -1.57 1.94
CA LYS A 126 5.72 -2.77 2.81
C LYS A 126 5.68 -4.09 2.01
N LYS A 127 5.08 -4.11 0.81
CA LYS A 127 5.15 -5.23 -0.15
C LYS A 127 6.48 -5.26 -0.91
N GLU A 128 7.36 -4.27 -0.71
CA GLU A 128 8.72 -4.34 -1.22
C GLU A 128 9.32 -5.67 -0.78
N THR A 129 9.74 -6.42 -1.75
CA THR A 129 10.41 -7.69 -1.61
C THR A 129 11.40 -7.60 -0.45
N LYS A 130 11.05 -8.18 0.69
CA LYS A 130 11.94 -8.23 1.86
C LYS A 130 13.26 -8.89 1.49
N GLN A 131 13.28 -9.64 0.38
CA GLN A 131 14.44 -10.35 -0.14
C GLN A 131 14.47 -10.29 -1.66
N ILE A 132 15.65 -10.00 -2.22
CA ILE A 132 15.93 -10.11 -3.65
C ILE A 132 16.81 -11.36 -3.81
N GLN A 133 16.43 -12.24 -4.73
CA GLN A 133 17.26 -13.35 -5.14
C GLN A 133 18.00 -12.95 -6.43
N LEU A 134 19.32 -12.93 -6.38
CA LEU A 134 20.21 -12.68 -7.50
C LEU A 134 21.10 -13.93 -7.67
N ASP A 135 20.79 -14.78 -8.63
CA ASP A 135 21.46 -16.08 -8.83
C ASP A 135 21.60 -16.88 -7.53
N ASN A 136 22.80 -16.90 -6.95
CA ASN A 136 23.15 -17.64 -5.74
C ASN A 136 23.17 -16.78 -4.46
N ILE A 137 22.70 -15.53 -4.55
CA ILE A 137 22.75 -14.55 -3.46
C ILE A 137 21.33 -14.14 -3.09
N ILE A 138 21.03 -14.13 -1.79
CA ILE A 138 19.78 -13.57 -1.24
C ILE A 138 20.13 -12.30 -0.50
N VAL A 139 19.52 -11.18 -0.91
CA VAL A 139 19.65 -9.89 -0.23
C VAL A 139 18.40 -9.60 0.56
N ASP A 140 18.51 -9.54 1.86
CA ASP A 140 17.42 -9.09 2.74
C ASP A 140 17.42 -7.56 2.79
N LEU A 141 16.45 -6.95 2.14
CA LEU A 141 16.30 -5.49 2.06
C LEU A 141 15.82 -4.84 3.37
N LYS A 142 15.36 -5.64 4.33
CA LYS A 142 14.94 -5.15 5.65
C LYS A 142 16.16 -5.03 6.57
N SER A 143 16.93 -6.11 6.70
CA SER A 143 18.10 -6.17 7.57
C SER A 143 19.37 -5.62 6.91
N GLY A 144 19.40 -5.50 5.57
CA GLY A 144 20.59 -5.12 4.84
C GLY A 144 21.64 -6.23 4.78
N VAL A 145 21.24 -7.49 4.93
CA VAL A 145 22.14 -8.64 4.93
C VAL A 145 22.12 -9.31 3.56
N ILE A 146 23.31 -9.59 3.01
CA ILE A 146 23.53 -10.40 1.81
C ILE A 146 23.95 -11.78 2.26
N LYS A 147 23.21 -12.82 1.87
CA LYS A 147 23.53 -14.23 2.11
C LYS A 147 23.93 -14.90 0.81
N GLY A 148 25.19 -15.29 0.71
CA GLY A 148 25.72 -16.19 -0.32
C GLY A 148 25.85 -17.62 0.22
N LYS A 149 26.36 -18.56 -0.62
CA LYS A 149 26.52 -19.98 -0.24
C LYS A 149 27.41 -20.18 1.00
N SER A 150 28.38 -19.32 1.25
CA SER A 150 29.34 -19.46 2.36
C SER A 150 29.75 -18.12 2.97
N THR A 151 29.11 -17.03 2.59
CA THR A 151 29.45 -15.68 3.03
C THR A 151 28.18 -14.91 3.43
N GLU A 152 28.28 -14.20 4.55
CA GLU A 152 27.27 -13.25 4.97
C GLU A 152 27.92 -11.87 5.06
N LEU A 153 27.39 -10.89 4.32
CA LEU A 153 27.88 -9.54 4.23
C LEU A 153 26.77 -8.56 4.60
N SER A 154 27.10 -7.44 5.23
CA SER A 154 26.17 -6.38 5.52
C SER A 154 26.28 -5.22 4.53
N LEU A 155 25.16 -4.62 4.20
CA LEU A 155 25.04 -3.38 3.43
C LEU A 155 25.00 -2.19 4.38
N ASN A 156 25.65 -1.10 3.99
CA ASN A 156 25.43 0.17 4.65
C ASN A 156 24.09 0.79 4.19
N GLU A 157 23.67 1.85 4.91
CA GLU A 157 22.37 2.48 4.66
C GLU A 157 22.21 3.01 3.23
N ASN A 158 23.25 3.59 2.65
CA ASN A 158 23.23 4.12 1.28
C ASN A 158 23.19 3.01 0.23
N GLU A 159 23.95 1.93 0.41
CA GLU A 159 23.89 0.73 -0.43
C GLU A 159 22.51 0.10 -0.41
N LEU A 160 21.89 0.03 0.77
CA LEU A 160 20.56 -0.51 0.96
C LEU A 160 19.49 0.37 0.29
N LYS A 161 19.59 1.70 0.38
CA LYS A 161 18.71 2.64 -0.33
C LYS A 161 18.77 2.45 -1.84
N ILE A 162 19.96 2.30 -2.41
CA ILE A 162 20.14 2.04 -3.84
C ILE A 162 19.44 0.74 -4.24
N LEU A 163 19.70 -0.37 -3.53
CA LEU A 163 19.09 -1.66 -3.86
C LEU A 163 17.56 -1.64 -3.71
N ARG A 164 17.02 -0.94 -2.73
CA ARG A 164 15.57 -0.75 -2.58
C ARG A 164 14.95 -0.02 -3.77
N ILE A 165 15.61 0.99 -4.34
CA ILE A 165 15.10 1.67 -5.54
C ILE A 165 15.21 0.77 -6.77
N LEU A 166 16.35 0.14 -7.00
CA LEU A 166 16.54 -0.73 -8.16
C LEU A 166 15.57 -1.92 -8.16
N SER A 167 15.29 -2.48 -6.98
CA SER A 167 14.38 -3.64 -6.84
C SER A 167 12.91 -3.32 -7.14
N LYS A 168 12.50 -2.05 -7.01
CA LYS A 168 11.14 -1.62 -7.37
C LYS A 168 10.85 -1.70 -8.87
N PHE A 169 11.91 -1.61 -9.69
CA PHE A 169 11.78 -1.52 -11.13
C PHE A 169 12.72 -2.50 -11.84
N PRO A 170 12.45 -3.82 -11.76
CA PRO A 170 13.28 -4.83 -12.41
C PRO A 170 13.38 -4.58 -13.92
N GLY A 171 14.60 -4.59 -14.45
CA GLY A 171 14.85 -4.36 -15.88
C GLY A 171 14.88 -2.89 -16.31
N LYS A 172 14.55 -1.92 -15.42
CA LYS A 172 14.69 -0.50 -15.73
C LYS A 172 16.16 -0.07 -15.55
N SER A 173 16.70 0.64 -16.52
CA SER A 173 17.97 1.37 -16.39
C SER A 173 17.70 2.75 -15.78
N PHE A 174 18.52 3.14 -14.83
CA PHE A 174 18.47 4.44 -14.18
C PHE A 174 19.70 5.27 -14.56
N SER A 175 19.49 6.54 -14.89
CA SER A 175 20.59 7.49 -15.01
C SER A 175 21.15 7.85 -13.62
N ARG A 176 22.40 8.41 -13.60
CA ARG A 176 22.98 8.91 -12.34
C ARG A 176 22.12 10.00 -11.70
N GLU A 177 21.63 10.94 -12.49
CA GLU A 177 20.81 12.06 -12.05
C GLU A 177 19.50 11.58 -11.45
N GLU A 178 18.83 10.59 -12.07
CA GLU A 178 17.61 9.96 -11.52
C GLU A 178 17.87 9.32 -10.15
N LEU A 179 19.00 8.61 -9.98
CA LEU A 179 19.34 7.98 -8.71
C LEU A 179 19.70 9.01 -7.63
N ILE A 180 20.49 10.03 -7.97
CA ILE A 180 20.87 11.10 -7.03
C ILE A 180 19.63 11.83 -6.52
N THR A 181 18.73 12.21 -7.42
CA THR A 181 17.46 12.87 -7.09
C THR A 181 16.57 11.98 -6.23
N SER A 182 16.39 10.72 -6.63
CA SER A 182 15.52 9.77 -5.92
C SER A 182 16.04 9.39 -4.54
N LEU A 183 17.37 9.40 -4.35
CA LEU A 183 18.04 9.01 -3.10
C LEU A 183 18.37 10.21 -2.20
N ASN A 184 18.16 11.42 -2.70
CA ASN A 184 18.51 12.67 -2.04
C ASN A 184 20.00 12.72 -1.61
N PHE A 185 20.88 12.27 -2.52
CA PHE A 185 22.31 12.31 -2.27
C PHE A 185 22.86 13.72 -2.54
N ASN A 186 23.60 14.26 -1.58
CA ASN A 186 24.17 15.60 -1.67
C ASN A 186 25.37 15.70 -2.64
N GLN A 187 25.95 14.56 -3.07
CA GLN A 187 27.13 14.51 -3.94
C GLN A 187 27.11 13.28 -4.85
N GLU A 188 27.40 13.47 -6.11
CA GLU A 188 27.53 12.39 -7.11
C GLU A 188 28.57 11.34 -6.70
N ARG A 189 29.68 11.77 -6.11
CA ARG A 189 30.74 10.89 -5.63
C ARG A 189 30.26 9.84 -4.63
N THR A 190 29.24 10.16 -3.83
CA THR A 190 28.65 9.23 -2.87
C THR A 190 27.98 8.04 -3.60
N LEU A 191 27.25 8.31 -4.68
CA LEU A 191 26.61 7.29 -5.49
C LEU A 191 27.66 6.35 -6.12
N ASP A 192 28.68 6.92 -6.75
CA ASP A 192 29.74 6.12 -7.42
C ASP A 192 30.50 5.21 -6.45
N VAL A 193 30.80 5.69 -5.26
CA VAL A 193 31.43 4.90 -4.19
C VAL A 193 30.51 3.74 -3.76
N CYS A 194 29.23 3.99 -3.57
CA CYS A 194 28.26 2.96 -3.18
C CYS A 194 28.10 1.89 -4.28
N ILE A 195 27.95 2.31 -5.54
CA ILE A 195 27.85 1.38 -6.68
C ILE A 195 29.09 0.50 -6.81
N ASN A 196 30.27 1.10 -6.70
CA ASN A 196 31.54 0.36 -6.77
C ASN A 196 31.70 -0.65 -5.62
N ARG A 197 31.21 -0.31 -4.42
CA ARG A 197 31.19 -1.24 -3.27
C ARG A 197 30.20 -2.38 -3.48
N LEU A 198 29.00 -2.10 -3.99
CA LEU A 198 28.02 -3.12 -4.33
C LEU A 198 28.54 -4.11 -5.37
N ARG A 199 29.22 -3.62 -6.41
CA ARG A 199 29.84 -4.48 -7.44
C ARG A 199 30.94 -5.40 -6.90
N LYS A 200 31.63 -5.00 -5.83
CA LYS A 200 32.68 -5.82 -5.18
C LYS A 200 32.14 -6.84 -4.20
N LYS A 201 30.85 -6.75 -3.82
CA LYS A 201 30.18 -7.69 -2.92
C LYS A 201 29.47 -8.83 -3.69
N ASN A 202 29.57 -8.80 -5.01
CA ASN A 202 29.02 -9.81 -5.92
C ASN A 202 29.97 -10.98 -6.13
#